data_b0cdfe5b41b997ee2c9a35bbfec94a68
#
_entry.id   b0cdfe5b41b997ee2c9a35bbfec94a68
#
_cell.length_a   1.000
_cell.length_b   1.000
_cell.length_c   1.000
_cell.angle_alpha   90.00
_cell.angle_beta   90.00
_cell.angle_gamma   90.00
#
_symmetry.space_group_name_H-M   'P 1'
#
loop_
_entity.id
_entity.type
_entity.pdbx_description
1 polymer ?
#
loop_
_entity_poly.entity_id
_entity_poly.type
_entity_poly.pdbx_seq_one_letter_code
_entity_poly.pdbx_strand_id
1 'polypeptide(L)'
;MGNLFAAGLRRPALECEIVSCPQARERRRTGIHLGFGSRPRPLPTGAVSIGAGIRDGAWAQLADPKTKGRGSGGNGSGRRLVIVESPTKARKLASYLGSGYIVESSRGHIRDLPRAASDVPAKYKSQPWARLGVNVDADFEPLYIISPEKRSTVSELRGLLKDVDELYLATDGDREGEAIAWHLLETLKPRIPVKRMVFHEITEPAIRAAAEHPRDLDIDLVDAQETRRILDRLYGYEVSPVLWKKVAPKLSAGRVQSVATRIIVARERDRMAFRSAAYWDILAKLDASVSDPDAAPPTFSARLTAVAGRRVATGRDFDSLGT
;
A
#
# COMPACT_ATOMS: atom_id res chain seq x y z
N MET A 1 -17.85 10.91 86.76
CA MET A 1 -16.48 11.33 86.52
C MET A 1 -15.94 10.49 85.36
N GLY A 2 -15.59 11.11 84.26
CA GLY A 2 -14.99 10.39 83.12
C GLY A 2 -15.34 11.02 81.78
N ASN A 3 -14.61 12.08 81.42
CA ASN A 3 -14.67 12.71 80.09
C ASN A 3 -14.06 11.78 79.07
N LEU A 4 -14.81 11.36 78.06
CA LEU A 4 -14.35 10.72 76.85
C LEU A 4 -14.20 11.78 75.76
N PHE A 5 -12.97 11.99 75.32
CA PHE A 5 -12.56 12.84 74.22
C PHE A 5 -13.28 12.48 72.94
N ALA A 6 -13.99 13.45 72.37
CA ALA A 6 -14.50 13.38 71.01
C ALA A 6 -13.31 13.73 70.05
N ALA A 7 -12.77 12.72 69.42
CA ALA A 7 -11.85 12.88 68.29
C ALA A 7 -12.64 13.39 67.09
N GLY A 8 -12.45 14.65 66.74
CA GLY A 8 -13.03 15.28 65.56
C GLY A 8 -12.51 14.68 64.28
N LEU A 9 -13.27 13.81 63.67
CA LEU A 9 -13.05 13.39 62.29
C LEU A 9 -13.29 14.59 61.36
N ARG A 10 -12.23 15.22 60.91
CA ARG A 10 -12.34 16.16 59.78
C ARG A 10 -12.77 15.37 58.58
N ARG A 11 -13.95 15.73 58.00
CA ARG A 11 -14.42 15.17 56.75
C ARG A 11 -13.42 15.57 55.64
N PRO A 12 -12.96 14.64 54.77
CA PRO A 12 -12.10 15.01 53.64
C PRO A 12 -12.88 15.94 52.72
N ALA A 13 -12.23 17.00 52.25
CA ALA A 13 -12.80 17.88 51.24
C ALA A 13 -12.92 17.06 49.92
N LEU A 14 -14.15 16.82 49.48
CA LEU A 14 -14.46 16.21 48.22
C LEU A 14 -14.62 17.33 47.19
N GLU A 15 -13.59 17.57 46.38
CA GLU A 15 -13.75 18.32 45.14
C GLU A 15 -14.20 17.36 44.05
N CYS A 16 -15.48 17.45 43.67
CA CYS A 16 -16.02 16.71 42.52
C CYS A 16 -16.02 17.61 41.29
N GLU A 17 -15.15 17.34 40.36
CA GLU A 17 -15.18 17.95 39.03
C GLU A 17 -16.09 17.13 38.11
N ILE A 18 -17.26 17.66 37.76
CA ILE A 18 -18.19 17.04 36.83
C ILE A 18 -17.72 17.43 35.43
N VAL A 19 -17.00 16.52 34.76
CA VAL A 19 -16.59 16.70 33.37
C VAL A 19 -17.71 16.25 32.46
N SER A 20 -18.50 17.19 31.94
CA SER A 20 -19.41 16.90 30.83
C SER A 20 -18.57 16.71 29.56
N CYS A 21 -18.71 15.59 28.87
CA CYS A 21 -18.11 15.35 27.58
C CYS A 21 -19.12 15.66 26.47
N PRO A 22 -19.17 16.88 25.92
CA PRO A 22 -19.96 17.16 24.72
C PRO A 22 -19.11 16.80 23.53
N GLN A 23 -19.46 15.76 22.84
CA GLN A 23 -18.92 15.21 21.61
C GLN A 23 -18.30 13.81 21.79
N ALA A 24 -18.98 12.84 21.24
CA ALA A 24 -18.40 11.55 20.90
C ALA A 24 -17.16 11.79 20.01
N ARG A 25 -15.96 11.87 20.60
CA ARG A 25 -14.72 11.80 19.84
C ARG A 25 -14.68 10.43 19.19
N GLU A 26 -14.77 10.45 17.90
CA GLU A 26 -14.52 9.33 17.00
C GLU A 26 -13.14 8.73 17.32
N ARG A 27 -13.07 7.81 18.27
CA ARG A 27 -11.86 7.00 18.45
C ARG A 27 -11.85 6.00 17.32
N ARG A 28 -10.99 6.26 16.35
CA ARG A 28 -10.61 5.29 15.32
C ARG A 28 -10.17 4.01 16.04
N ARG A 29 -11.01 2.99 16.00
CA ARG A 29 -10.58 1.62 16.24
C ARG A 29 -9.97 1.11 14.95
N THR A 30 -8.66 1.09 14.87
CA THR A 30 -7.91 0.22 13.97
C THR A 30 -7.99 -1.20 14.53
N GLY A 31 -8.98 -1.92 14.08
CA GLY A 31 -9.19 -3.31 14.43
C GLY A 31 -10.37 -3.81 13.63
N ILE A 32 -10.12 -4.21 12.38
CA ILE A 32 -11.11 -4.92 11.56
C ILE A 32 -11.16 -6.35 12.08
N HIS A 33 -12.04 -6.61 13.05
CA HIS A 33 -12.48 -7.98 13.32
C HIS A 33 -13.58 -8.31 12.30
N LEU A 34 -13.18 -8.94 11.20
CA LEU A 34 -14.10 -9.63 10.32
C LEU A 34 -14.55 -10.92 11.03
N GLY A 35 -15.67 -10.84 11.75
CA GLY A 35 -16.39 -12.01 12.21
C GLY A 35 -17.01 -12.73 11.01
N PHE A 36 -16.32 -13.68 10.44
CA PHE A 36 -16.87 -14.66 9.50
C PHE A 36 -17.61 -15.73 10.32
N GLY A 37 -18.92 -15.54 10.48
CA GLY A 37 -19.82 -16.63 10.84
C GLY A 37 -20.10 -17.48 9.59
N SER A 38 -19.94 -18.81 9.74
CA SER A 38 -20.09 -19.91 8.80
C SER A 38 -18.86 -20.23 7.94
N ARG A 39 -18.23 -21.34 8.26
CA ARG A 39 -17.16 -21.97 7.50
C ARG A 39 -17.69 -22.32 6.09
N PRO A 40 -17.05 -21.84 5.01
CA PRO A 40 -17.27 -22.45 3.69
C PRO A 40 -16.67 -23.85 3.68
N ARG A 41 -17.36 -24.77 3.03
CA ARG A 41 -16.82 -26.10 2.71
C ARG A 41 -15.51 -25.96 1.96
N PRO A 42 -14.51 -26.81 2.22
CA PRO A 42 -13.28 -26.79 1.44
C PRO A 42 -13.60 -27.10 -0.01
N LEU A 43 -13.26 -26.19 -0.89
CA LEU A 43 -13.15 -26.45 -2.31
C LEU A 43 -12.02 -27.46 -2.52
N PRO A 44 -12.13 -28.35 -3.52
CA PRO A 44 -11.07 -29.30 -3.79
C PRO A 44 -9.78 -28.55 -4.09
N THR A 45 -8.72 -28.94 -3.40
CA THR A 45 -7.35 -28.47 -3.60
C THR A 45 -6.83 -28.99 -4.95
N GLY A 46 -7.27 -28.36 -6.03
CA GLY A 46 -6.51 -28.32 -7.25
C GLY A 46 -5.64 -27.06 -7.15
N ALA A 47 -4.39 -27.23 -6.80
CA ALA A 47 -3.40 -26.20 -6.96
C ALA A 47 -3.35 -25.88 -8.47
N VAL A 48 -3.97 -24.78 -8.88
CA VAL A 48 -3.68 -24.17 -10.17
C VAL A 48 -2.30 -23.57 -10.02
N SER A 49 -1.30 -24.39 -10.33
CA SER A 49 0.05 -23.92 -10.58
C SER A 49 -0.05 -23.07 -11.85
N ILE A 50 -0.11 -21.77 -11.71
CA ILE A 50 0.06 -20.83 -12.82
C ILE A 50 1.52 -20.97 -13.21
N GLY A 51 1.75 -21.64 -14.35
CA GLY A 51 3.01 -22.21 -14.75
C GLY A 51 4.18 -21.23 -14.72
N ALA A 52 5.21 -21.62 -14.02
CA ALA A 52 6.56 -21.09 -14.08
C ALA A 52 7.26 -21.30 -15.45
N GLY A 53 6.50 -21.58 -16.51
CA GLY A 53 7.05 -22.13 -17.77
C GLY A 53 7.54 -21.15 -18.82
N ILE A 54 7.37 -19.84 -18.68
CA ILE A 54 7.64 -18.91 -19.79
C ILE A 54 8.90 -18.05 -19.60
N ARG A 55 9.58 -18.09 -18.45
CA ARG A 55 10.63 -17.11 -18.15
C ARG A 55 12.06 -17.61 -17.97
N ASP A 56 12.27 -18.92 -18.03
CA ASP A 56 13.62 -19.50 -17.79
C ASP A 56 14.66 -19.19 -18.88
N GLY A 57 14.24 -18.67 -20.04
CA GLY A 57 15.14 -18.44 -21.16
C GLY A 57 15.86 -17.11 -21.20
N ALA A 58 15.30 -16.05 -20.63
CA ALA A 58 15.83 -14.69 -20.77
C ALA A 58 16.75 -14.28 -19.61
N TRP A 59 16.49 -14.79 -18.41
CA TRP A 59 17.25 -14.44 -17.21
C TRP A 59 18.57 -15.21 -17.08
N ALA A 60 18.59 -16.48 -17.48
CA ALA A 60 19.80 -17.31 -17.43
C ALA A 60 20.94 -16.74 -18.29
N GLN A 61 20.64 -15.93 -19.29
CA GLN A 61 21.64 -15.29 -20.14
C GLN A 61 22.14 -13.93 -19.63
N LEU A 62 21.39 -13.29 -18.71
CA LEU A 62 21.75 -11.98 -18.13
C LEU A 62 22.41 -12.10 -16.76
N ALA A 63 22.25 -13.24 -16.09
CA ALA A 63 22.79 -13.51 -14.74
C ALA A 63 24.06 -14.36 -14.72
N ASP A 64 24.73 -14.59 -15.84
CA ASP A 64 25.95 -15.39 -15.87
C ASP A 64 27.17 -14.55 -15.45
N PRO A 65 27.70 -14.70 -14.20
CA PRO A 65 28.85 -13.92 -13.71
C PRO A 65 30.18 -14.37 -14.31
N LYS A 66 30.20 -15.22 -15.36
CA LYS A 66 31.40 -15.78 -15.95
C LYS A 66 31.83 -15.18 -17.30
N THR A 67 31.42 -13.98 -17.64
CA THR A 67 32.15 -13.24 -18.68
C THR A 67 33.44 -12.71 -18.09
N LYS A 68 34.48 -13.56 -18.18
CA LYS A 68 35.88 -13.18 -18.02
C LYS A 68 36.12 -11.87 -18.72
N GLY A 69 36.66 -10.90 -17.99
CA GLY A 69 37.11 -9.63 -18.48
C GLY A 69 37.91 -9.75 -19.76
N ARG A 70 37.31 -9.30 -20.85
CA ARG A 70 38.04 -8.86 -22.01
C ARG A 70 38.26 -7.38 -21.81
N GLY A 71 39.43 -7.04 -21.32
CA GLY A 71 39.91 -5.66 -21.26
C GLY A 71 39.83 -5.03 -22.66
N SER A 72 38.78 -4.29 -22.89
CA SER A 72 38.69 -3.30 -23.93
C SER A 72 38.85 -1.97 -23.23
N GLY A 73 39.99 -1.33 -23.42
CA GLY A 73 40.26 0.06 -23.04
C GLY A 73 39.29 0.99 -23.76
N GLY A 74 38.10 1.08 -23.26
CA GLY A 74 37.13 2.15 -23.55
C GLY A 74 37.16 3.07 -22.35
N ASN A 75 37.35 4.35 -22.60
CA ASN A 75 37.31 5.44 -21.66
C ASN A 75 35.90 5.48 -21.04
N GLY A 76 35.60 4.58 -20.07
CA GLY A 76 34.34 4.53 -19.37
C GLY A 76 34.15 5.85 -18.66
N SER A 77 33.10 6.57 -18.97
CA SER A 77 32.82 7.89 -18.40
C SER A 77 32.49 7.81 -16.90
N GLY A 78 32.39 6.60 -16.31
CA GLY A 78 31.94 6.36 -14.93
C GLY A 78 30.52 6.82 -14.69
N ARG A 79 29.74 7.09 -15.73
CA ARG A 79 28.37 7.60 -15.65
C ARG A 79 27.38 6.47 -15.43
N ARG A 80 26.42 6.72 -14.56
CA ARG A 80 25.36 5.79 -14.20
C ARG A 80 24.00 6.40 -14.51
N LEU A 81 23.13 5.66 -15.18
CA LEU A 81 21.73 6.07 -15.39
C LEU A 81 20.85 5.48 -14.29
N VAL A 82 20.10 6.33 -13.61
CA VAL A 82 19.09 5.94 -12.62
C VAL A 82 17.72 6.26 -13.19
N ILE A 83 16.86 5.25 -13.31
CA ILE A 83 15.49 5.44 -13.78
C ILE A 83 14.52 5.26 -12.60
N VAL A 84 13.70 6.28 -12.35
CA VAL A 84 12.61 6.29 -11.36
C VAL A 84 11.25 6.37 -12.05
N GLU A 85 10.15 6.16 -11.31
CA GLU A 85 8.80 6.22 -11.87
C GLU A 85 8.25 7.64 -12.02
N SER A 86 8.76 8.64 -11.26
CA SER A 86 8.19 9.99 -11.27
C SER A 86 9.22 11.11 -11.41
N PRO A 87 8.89 12.21 -12.13
CA PRO A 87 9.81 13.36 -12.30
C PRO A 87 10.17 14.04 -10.98
N THR A 88 9.27 13.99 -9.99
CA THR A 88 9.54 14.58 -8.67
C THR A 88 10.60 13.79 -7.91
N LYS A 89 10.55 12.45 -7.97
CA LYS A 89 11.60 11.59 -7.43
C LYS A 89 12.92 11.80 -8.16
N ALA A 90 12.90 11.89 -9.51
CA ALA A 90 14.11 12.11 -10.29
C ALA A 90 14.88 13.35 -9.83
N ARG A 91 14.20 14.47 -9.66
CA ARG A 91 14.83 15.71 -9.18
C ARG A 91 15.46 15.58 -7.80
N LYS A 92 14.78 14.90 -6.87
CA LYS A 92 15.30 14.69 -5.51
C LYS A 92 16.51 13.75 -5.51
N LEU A 93 16.43 12.62 -6.22
CA LEU A 93 17.53 11.67 -6.29
C LEU A 93 18.77 12.30 -6.95
N ALA A 94 18.58 13.09 -8.01
CA ALA A 94 19.68 13.80 -8.66
C ALA A 94 20.44 14.72 -7.69
N SER A 95 19.74 15.39 -6.77
CA SER A 95 20.37 16.26 -5.77
C SER A 95 21.17 15.48 -4.71
N TYR A 96 20.84 14.20 -4.47
CA TYR A 96 21.51 13.37 -3.46
C TYR A 96 22.66 12.54 -4.02
N LEU A 97 22.54 12.07 -5.27
CA LEU A 97 23.53 11.17 -5.90
C LEU A 97 24.72 11.91 -6.51
N GLY A 98 24.57 13.18 -6.88
CA GLY A 98 25.64 14.00 -7.44
C GLY A 98 25.94 13.75 -8.93
N SER A 99 27.03 14.34 -9.44
CA SER A 99 27.33 14.46 -10.88
C SER A 99 27.70 13.15 -11.61
N GLY A 100 28.00 12.07 -10.88
CA GLY A 100 28.26 10.75 -11.45
C GLY A 100 27.02 10.00 -11.93
N TYR A 101 25.83 10.54 -11.63
CA TYR A 101 24.55 9.93 -11.94
C TYR A 101 23.69 10.82 -12.84
N ILE A 102 23.13 10.23 -13.87
CA ILE A 102 22.07 10.81 -14.68
C ILE A 102 20.76 10.22 -14.13
N VAL A 103 19.88 11.04 -13.62
CA VAL A 103 18.61 10.58 -13.05
C VAL A 103 17.46 11.02 -13.92
N GLU A 104 16.69 10.06 -14.44
CA GLU A 104 15.57 10.32 -15.34
C GLU A 104 14.31 9.56 -14.89
N SER A 105 13.16 9.95 -15.41
CA SER A 105 11.87 9.37 -15.06
C SER A 105 11.22 8.63 -16.22
N SER A 106 10.71 7.42 -15.96
CA SER A 106 9.80 6.71 -16.87
C SER A 106 8.40 7.30 -16.95
N ARG A 107 8.07 8.21 -16.01
CA ARG A 107 6.73 8.80 -15.87
C ARG A 107 5.64 7.73 -15.67
N GLY A 108 5.95 6.70 -14.86
CA GLY A 108 5.10 5.54 -14.60
C GLY A 108 5.34 4.39 -15.58
N HIS A 109 4.34 3.54 -15.77
CA HIS A 109 4.42 2.42 -16.71
C HIS A 109 4.67 2.89 -18.15
N ILE A 110 5.59 2.22 -18.84
CA ILE A 110 5.90 2.51 -20.26
C ILE A 110 5.16 1.59 -21.23
N ARG A 111 4.71 0.43 -20.75
CA ARG A 111 3.87 -0.51 -21.53
C ARG A 111 2.73 -1.03 -20.68
N ASP A 112 1.64 -1.40 -21.33
CA ASP A 112 0.43 -1.94 -20.72
C ASP A 112 -0.28 -2.85 -21.74
N LEU A 113 -1.34 -3.53 -21.29
CA LEU A 113 -2.27 -4.24 -22.18
C LEU A 113 -2.98 -3.26 -23.13
N PRO A 114 -3.32 -3.64 -24.37
CA PRO A 114 -4.05 -2.79 -25.30
C PRO A 114 -5.33 -2.21 -24.68
N ARG A 115 -5.57 -0.93 -24.84
CA ARG A 115 -6.79 -0.25 -24.36
C ARG A 115 -7.93 -0.37 -25.35
N ALA A 116 -7.60 -0.38 -26.64
CA ALA A 116 -8.54 -0.47 -27.74
C ALA A 116 -8.04 -1.43 -28.82
N ALA A 117 -8.94 -1.87 -29.67
CA ALA A 117 -8.59 -2.76 -30.81
C ALA A 117 -7.58 -2.10 -31.78
N SER A 118 -7.56 -0.77 -31.87
CA SER A 118 -6.57 -0.01 -32.62
C SER A 118 -5.14 -0.19 -32.15
N ASP A 119 -4.96 -0.45 -30.84
CA ASP A 119 -3.65 -0.57 -30.21
C ASP A 119 -3.03 -1.95 -30.44
N VAL A 120 -3.85 -2.92 -30.83
CA VAL A 120 -3.40 -4.30 -31.07
C VAL A 120 -2.51 -4.35 -32.32
N PRO A 121 -1.28 -4.88 -32.22
CA PRO A 121 -0.39 -5.05 -33.38
C PRO A 121 -1.05 -5.90 -34.47
N ALA A 122 -0.78 -5.57 -35.75
CA ALA A 122 -1.42 -6.20 -36.90
C ALA A 122 -1.35 -7.74 -36.88
N LYS A 123 -0.23 -8.31 -36.41
CA LYS A 123 0.00 -9.76 -36.31
C LYS A 123 -0.97 -10.49 -35.36
N TYR A 124 -1.59 -9.77 -34.40
CA TYR A 124 -2.49 -10.35 -33.41
C TYR A 124 -3.95 -9.99 -33.63
N LYS A 125 -4.28 -9.10 -34.60
CA LYS A 125 -5.67 -8.62 -34.83
C LYS A 125 -6.66 -9.71 -35.13
N SER A 126 -6.22 -10.81 -35.75
CA SER A 126 -7.05 -11.97 -36.10
C SER A 126 -7.30 -12.95 -34.94
N GLN A 127 -6.59 -12.78 -33.83
CA GLN A 127 -6.69 -13.67 -32.67
C GLN A 127 -7.96 -13.38 -31.86
N PRO A 128 -8.70 -14.41 -31.41
CA PRO A 128 -9.91 -14.21 -30.61
C PRO A 128 -9.69 -13.44 -29.32
N TRP A 129 -8.53 -13.63 -28.70
CA TRP A 129 -8.13 -13.00 -27.44
C TRP A 129 -7.55 -11.57 -27.61
N ALA A 130 -7.33 -11.14 -28.86
CA ALA A 130 -6.69 -9.82 -29.13
C ALA A 130 -7.41 -8.65 -28.46
N ARG A 131 -8.74 -8.70 -28.37
CA ARG A 131 -9.54 -7.68 -27.68
C ARG A 131 -9.26 -7.62 -26.18
N LEU A 132 -9.04 -8.74 -25.55
CA LEU A 132 -8.71 -8.83 -24.13
C LEU A 132 -7.25 -8.39 -23.88
N GLY A 133 -6.37 -8.65 -24.87
CA GLY A 133 -4.95 -8.48 -24.73
C GLY A 133 -4.30 -9.52 -23.80
N VAL A 134 -5.01 -10.64 -23.58
CA VAL A 134 -4.56 -11.78 -22.76
C VAL A 134 -4.97 -13.06 -23.48
N ASN A 135 -4.02 -13.94 -23.73
CA ASN A 135 -4.26 -15.24 -24.34
C ASN A 135 -4.56 -16.27 -23.24
N VAL A 136 -5.86 -16.48 -22.97
CA VAL A 136 -6.32 -17.39 -21.91
C VAL A 136 -5.91 -18.84 -22.18
N ASP A 137 -5.87 -19.25 -23.45
CA ASP A 137 -5.54 -20.61 -23.86
C ASP A 137 -4.03 -20.92 -23.82
N ALA A 138 -3.19 -19.87 -23.73
CA ALA A 138 -1.74 -19.98 -23.58
C ALA A 138 -1.31 -19.45 -22.21
N ASP A 139 -1.78 -20.06 -21.15
CA ASP A 139 -1.44 -19.77 -19.75
C ASP A 139 -1.54 -18.28 -19.40
N PHE A 140 -2.60 -17.62 -19.90
CA PHE A 140 -2.88 -16.21 -19.65
C PHE A 140 -1.79 -15.24 -20.15
N GLU A 141 -1.03 -15.61 -21.18
CA GLU A 141 0.03 -14.78 -21.75
C GLU A 141 -0.47 -13.36 -22.09
N PRO A 142 0.10 -12.30 -21.48
CA PRO A 142 -0.34 -10.93 -21.71
C PRO A 142 0.32 -10.33 -22.95
N LEU A 143 -0.45 -9.60 -23.76
CA LEU A 143 0.05 -8.81 -24.86
C LEU A 143 0.41 -7.41 -24.37
N TYR A 144 1.66 -7.18 -24.02
CA TYR A 144 2.14 -5.86 -23.67
C TYR A 144 2.53 -5.03 -24.88
N ILE A 145 2.06 -3.80 -24.93
CA ILE A 145 2.40 -2.80 -25.94
C ILE A 145 2.96 -1.54 -25.29
N ILE A 146 3.84 -0.85 -25.97
CA ILE A 146 4.30 0.48 -25.55
C ILE A 146 3.16 1.46 -25.83
N SER A 147 2.66 2.10 -24.80
CA SER A 147 1.61 3.12 -24.94
C SER A 147 2.08 4.25 -25.88
N PRO A 148 1.24 4.73 -26.79
CA PRO A 148 1.63 5.75 -27.75
C PRO A 148 2.27 6.98 -27.11
N GLU A 149 1.71 7.44 -26.00
CA GLU A 149 2.19 8.55 -25.19
C GLU A 149 3.57 8.32 -24.53
N LYS A 150 4.03 7.07 -24.48
CA LYS A 150 5.31 6.71 -23.86
C LYS A 150 6.46 6.47 -24.86
N ARG A 151 6.16 6.53 -26.15
CA ARG A 151 7.17 6.27 -27.20
C ARG A 151 8.33 7.26 -27.15
N SER A 152 8.04 8.53 -26.89
CA SER A 152 9.08 9.57 -26.72
C SER A 152 9.95 9.31 -25.51
N THR A 153 9.35 8.99 -24.36
CA THR A 153 10.08 8.66 -23.13
C THR A 153 10.98 7.44 -23.33
N VAL A 154 10.50 6.38 -23.99
CA VAL A 154 11.29 5.20 -24.30
C VAL A 154 12.46 5.55 -25.24
N SER A 155 12.24 6.40 -26.24
CA SER A 155 13.30 6.85 -27.15
C SER A 155 14.36 7.68 -26.42
N GLU A 156 13.95 8.57 -25.53
CA GLU A 156 14.83 9.38 -24.69
C GLU A 156 15.71 8.50 -23.79
N LEU A 157 15.11 7.55 -23.06
CA LEU A 157 15.82 6.62 -22.19
C LEU A 157 16.80 5.73 -22.97
N ARG A 158 16.44 5.27 -24.19
CA ARG A 158 17.36 4.55 -25.08
C ARG A 158 18.53 5.40 -25.55
N GLY A 159 18.29 6.70 -25.73
CA GLY A 159 19.38 7.65 -26.05
C GLY A 159 20.40 7.71 -24.93
N LEU A 160 19.91 7.93 -23.69
CA LEU A 160 20.77 8.03 -22.50
C LEU A 160 21.56 6.76 -22.20
N LEU A 161 20.98 5.58 -22.49
CA LEU A 161 21.67 4.30 -22.29
C LEU A 161 22.95 4.12 -23.13
N LYS A 162 23.13 4.92 -24.18
CA LYS A 162 24.34 4.82 -25.03
C LYS A 162 25.59 5.45 -24.40
N ASP A 163 25.38 6.37 -23.47
CA ASP A 163 26.39 7.23 -22.89
C ASP A 163 26.68 6.92 -21.42
N VAL A 164 26.27 5.73 -20.94
CA VAL A 164 26.42 5.30 -19.55
C VAL A 164 26.95 3.87 -19.44
N ASP A 165 27.60 3.58 -18.33
CA ASP A 165 28.27 2.30 -18.06
C ASP A 165 27.42 1.34 -17.22
N GLU A 166 26.46 1.85 -16.45
CA GLU A 166 25.57 1.08 -15.59
C GLU A 166 24.15 1.66 -15.59
N LEU A 167 23.16 0.80 -15.44
CA LEU A 167 21.73 1.17 -15.27
C LEU A 167 21.25 0.78 -13.88
N TYR A 168 20.67 1.73 -13.18
CA TYR A 168 19.96 1.52 -11.92
C TYR A 168 18.45 1.71 -12.12
N LEU A 169 17.67 0.70 -11.78
CA LEU A 169 16.21 0.77 -11.74
C LEU A 169 15.80 1.09 -10.30
N ALA A 170 15.36 2.32 -10.07
CA ALA A 170 15.13 2.91 -8.75
C ALA A 170 13.65 3.26 -8.51
N THR A 171 12.76 2.41 -9.00
CA THR A 171 11.31 2.48 -8.77
C THR A 171 10.96 2.00 -7.36
N ASP A 172 9.72 2.22 -6.89
CA ASP A 172 9.29 1.81 -5.56
C ASP A 172 9.55 0.33 -5.26
N GLY A 173 9.73 -0.01 -3.98
CA GLY A 173 10.01 -1.37 -3.51
C GLY A 173 8.76 -2.25 -3.37
N ASP A 174 7.65 -1.88 -4.02
CA ASP A 174 6.43 -2.67 -4.06
C ASP A 174 6.27 -3.40 -5.41
N ARG A 175 5.24 -4.24 -5.52
CA ARG A 175 4.97 -5.00 -6.75
C ARG A 175 4.74 -4.10 -7.97
N GLU A 176 4.18 -2.90 -7.80
CA GLU A 176 3.97 -1.96 -8.91
C GLU A 176 5.30 -1.40 -9.42
N GLY A 177 6.18 -0.99 -8.50
CA GLY A 177 7.52 -0.52 -8.84
C GLY A 177 8.40 -1.62 -9.45
N GLU A 178 8.28 -2.86 -8.97
CA GLU A 178 8.99 -4.01 -9.52
C GLU A 178 8.54 -4.30 -10.95
N ALA A 179 7.23 -4.24 -11.23
CA ALA A 179 6.71 -4.40 -12.58
C ALA A 179 7.15 -3.26 -13.53
N ILE A 180 7.20 -2.01 -13.05
CA ILE A 180 7.73 -0.89 -13.84
C ILE A 180 9.20 -1.14 -14.20
N ALA A 181 10.03 -1.57 -13.24
CA ALA A 181 11.44 -1.89 -13.45
C ALA A 181 11.59 -3.03 -14.47
N TRP A 182 10.82 -4.09 -14.35
CA TRP A 182 10.79 -5.20 -15.30
C TRP A 182 10.38 -4.76 -16.71
N HIS A 183 9.32 -3.96 -16.81
CA HIS A 183 8.87 -3.42 -18.10
C HIS A 183 9.94 -2.54 -18.77
N LEU A 184 10.69 -1.77 -17.97
CA LEU A 184 11.81 -0.98 -18.46
C LEU A 184 12.92 -1.90 -19.01
N LEU A 185 13.32 -2.92 -18.26
CA LEU A 185 14.33 -3.87 -18.66
C LEU A 185 13.96 -4.57 -19.98
N GLU A 186 12.76 -5.12 -20.07
CA GLU A 186 12.25 -5.80 -21.26
C GLU A 186 12.12 -4.88 -22.49
N THR A 187 11.82 -3.60 -22.27
CA THR A 187 11.64 -2.65 -23.37
C THR A 187 12.95 -2.05 -23.84
N LEU A 188 13.83 -1.69 -22.93
CA LEU A 188 15.09 -1.02 -23.24
C LEU A 188 16.16 -2.01 -23.69
N LYS A 189 16.16 -3.24 -23.17
CA LYS A 189 17.12 -4.33 -23.45
C LYS A 189 18.58 -3.83 -23.37
N PRO A 190 18.98 -3.27 -22.21
CA PRO A 190 20.31 -2.71 -22.04
C PRO A 190 21.37 -3.78 -22.22
N ARG A 191 22.53 -3.38 -22.77
CA ARG A 191 23.73 -4.26 -22.92
C ARG A 191 24.77 -3.99 -21.83
N ILE A 192 24.43 -3.15 -20.88
CA ILE A 192 25.25 -2.75 -19.73
C ILE A 192 24.71 -3.43 -18.47
N PRO A 193 25.49 -3.52 -17.39
CA PRO A 193 25.01 -4.05 -16.11
C PRO A 193 23.77 -3.30 -15.61
N VAL A 194 22.78 -4.06 -15.14
CA VAL A 194 21.54 -3.53 -14.59
C VAL A 194 21.48 -3.90 -13.11
N LYS A 195 21.13 -2.93 -12.28
CA LYS A 195 21.02 -3.06 -10.84
C LYS A 195 19.68 -2.53 -10.37
N ARG A 196 19.06 -3.20 -9.39
CA ARG A 196 17.84 -2.75 -8.75
C ARG A 196 18.19 -1.99 -7.47
N MET A 197 17.77 -0.74 -7.39
CA MET A 197 17.96 0.14 -6.24
C MET A 197 16.63 0.30 -5.51
N VAL A 198 16.55 -0.15 -4.25
CA VAL A 198 15.33 -0.10 -3.44
C VAL A 198 15.56 0.73 -2.20
N PHE A 199 14.65 1.65 -1.94
CA PHE A 199 14.63 2.49 -0.75
C PHE A 199 13.19 2.70 -0.29
N HIS A 200 13.01 2.86 1.02
CA HIS A 200 11.69 3.03 1.63
C HIS A 200 11.39 4.49 1.99
N GLU A 201 12.41 5.34 1.98
CA GLU A 201 12.29 6.78 2.21
C GLU A 201 13.21 7.56 1.28
N ILE A 202 12.83 8.81 0.98
CA ILE A 202 13.59 9.67 0.07
C ILE A 202 14.42 10.64 0.92
N THR A 203 15.41 10.09 1.63
CA THR A 203 16.43 10.82 2.37
C THR A 203 17.81 10.56 1.75
N GLU A 204 18.74 11.50 1.88
CA GLU A 204 20.07 11.36 1.27
C GLU A 204 20.82 10.10 1.78
N PRO A 205 20.84 9.78 3.10
CA PRO A 205 21.50 8.58 3.58
C PRO A 205 20.89 7.29 3.02
N ALA A 206 19.53 7.19 2.96
CA ALA A 206 18.84 6.02 2.45
C ALA A 206 19.12 5.80 0.95
N ILE A 207 19.13 6.88 0.17
CA ILE A 207 19.41 6.83 -1.28
C ILE A 207 20.87 6.41 -1.54
N ARG A 208 21.83 6.95 -0.80
CA ARG A 208 23.25 6.55 -0.95
C ARG A 208 23.46 5.09 -0.55
N ALA A 209 22.90 4.67 0.58
CA ALA A 209 22.96 3.28 1.01
C ALA A 209 22.34 2.31 -0.02
N ALA A 210 21.19 2.67 -0.61
CA ALA A 210 20.56 1.87 -1.65
C ALA A 210 21.38 1.80 -2.95
N ALA A 211 22.15 2.83 -3.29
CA ALA A 211 23.05 2.82 -4.43
C ALA A 211 24.29 1.95 -4.20
N GLU A 212 24.75 1.85 -2.96
CA GLU A 212 25.89 1.01 -2.56
C GLU A 212 25.52 -0.47 -2.41
N HIS A 213 24.25 -0.76 -2.07
CA HIS A 213 23.73 -2.11 -1.84
C HIS A 213 22.55 -2.43 -2.77
N PRO A 214 22.79 -2.45 -4.10
CA PRO A 214 21.74 -2.83 -5.04
C PRO A 214 21.44 -4.33 -4.95
N ARG A 215 20.24 -4.72 -5.40
CA ARG A 215 19.81 -6.12 -5.51
C ARG A 215 19.40 -6.45 -6.96
N ASP A 216 18.98 -7.69 -7.17
CA ASP A 216 18.32 -8.11 -8.40
C ASP A 216 16.82 -7.78 -8.37
N LEU A 217 16.16 -7.87 -9.52
CA LEU A 217 14.70 -7.78 -9.61
C LEU A 217 14.04 -8.94 -8.88
N ASP A 218 12.97 -8.63 -8.17
CA ASP A 218 12.11 -9.61 -7.51
C ASP A 218 11.01 -10.06 -8.48
N ILE A 219 11.22 -11.22 -9.10
CA ILE A 219 10.31 -11.77 -10.10
C ILE A 219 8.98 -12.18 -9.50
N ASP A 220 8.95 -12.64 -8.25
CA ASP A 220 7.72 -13.02 -7.58
C ASP A 220 6.77 -11.80 -7.41
N LEU A 221 7.34 -10.63 -7.13
CA LEU A 221 6.59 -9.37 -7.10
C LEU A 221 6.11 -8.94 -8.49
N VAL A 222 6.92 -9.14 -9.52
CA VAL A 222 6.52 -8.90 -10.92
C VAL A 222 5.33 -9.78 -11.29
N ASP A 223 5.42 -11.08 -11.03
CA ASP A 223 4.35 -12.05 -11.31
C ASP A 223 3.07 -11.75 -10.52
N ALA A 224 3.20 -11.33 -9.28
CA ALA A 224 2.06 -10.89 -8.48
C ALA A 224 1.35 -9.68 -9.06
N GLN A 225 2.09 -8.70 -9.61
CA GLN A 225 1.51 -7.54 -10.28
C GLN A 225 0.89 -7.93 -11.62
N GLU A 226 1.55 -8.75 -12.42
CA GLU A 226 1.06 -9.23 -13.70
C GLU A 226 -0.24 -10.02 -13.54
N THR A 227 -0.28 -10.97 -12.61
CA THR A 227 -1.49 -11.73 -12.26
C THR A 227 -2.63 -10.79 -11.88
N ARG A 228 -2.36 -9.80 -11.05
CA ARG A 228 -3.37 -8.78 -10.70
C ARG A 228 -3.84 -8.01 -11.92
N ARG A 229 -2.93 -7.59 -12.80
CA ARG A 229 -3.26 -6.83 -14.01
C ARG A 229 -4.13 -7.61 -14.97
N ILE A 230 -3.80 -8.90 -15.16
CA ILE A 230 -4.58 -9.85 -15.99
C ILE A 230 -5.96 -10.04 -15.38
N LEU A 231 -6.05 -10.34 -14.09
CA LEU A 231 -7.31 -10.56 -13.39
C LEU A 231 -8.24 -9.34 -13.48
N ASP A 232 -7.71 -8.14 -13.25
CA ASP A 232 -8.48 -6.88 -13.35
C ASP A 232 -8.99 -6.67 -14.79
N ARG A 233 -8.21 -7.03 -15.81
CA ARG A 233 -8.61 -6.99 -17.21
C ARG A 233 -9.76 -7.96 -17.53
N LEU A 234 -9.59 -9.23 -17.17
CA LEU A 234 -10.60 -10.27 -17.43
C LEU A 234 -11.90 -9.95 -16.68
N TYR A 235 -11.82 -9.64 -15.39
CA TYR A 235 -12.99 -9.28 -14.60
C TYR A 235 -13.74 -8.08 -15.17
N GLY A 236 -13.02 -7.00 -15.52
CA GLY A 236 -13.63 -5.81 -16.07
C GLY A 236 -14.33 -6.05 -17.40
N TYR A 237 -13.75 -6.83 -18.29
CA TYR A 237 -14.30 -7.09 -19.63
C TYR A 237 -15.46 -8.10 -19.62
N GLU A 238 -15.47 -9.04 -18.68
CA GLU A 238 -16.55 -10.02 -18.56
C GLU A 238 -17.76 -9.52 -17.79
N VAL A 239 -17.53 -8.78 -16.71
CA VAL A 239 -18.61 -8.35 -15.81
C VAL A 239 -19.25 -7.02 -16.24
N SER A 240 -18.51 -6.09 -16.84
CA SER A 240 -19.09 -4.81 -17.28
C SER A 240 -20.23 -4.98 -18.29
N PRO A 241 -20.18 -5.87 -19.30
CA PRO A 241 -21.31 -6.11 -20.20
C PRO A 241 -22.56 -6.63 -19.50
N VAL A 242 -22.40 -7.40 -18.41
CA VAL A 242 -23.54 -7.84 -17.59
C VAL A 242 -24.22 -6.64 -16.93
N LEU A 243 -23.45 -5.70 -16.39
CA LEU A 243 -23.98 -4.46 -15.83
C LEU A 243 -24.74 -3.64 -16.89
N TRP A 244 -24.21 -3.57 -18.12
CA TRP A 244 -24.88 -2.84 -19.19
C TRP A 244 -26.24 -3.44 -19.57
N LYS A 245 -26.35 -4.76 -19.53
CA LYS A 245 -27.62 -5.45 -19.83
C LYS A 245 -28.62 -5.40 -18.68
N LYS A 246 -28.15 -5.39 -17.42
CA LYS A 246 -29.01 -5.59 -16.25
C LYS A 246 -29.29 -4.31 -15.47
N VAL A 247 -28.41 -3.31 -15.54
CA VAL A 247 -28.50 -2.08 -14.73
C VAL A 247 -28.57 -0.85 -15.64
N ALA A 248 -27.45 -0.43 -16.25
CA ALA A 248 -27.40 0.72 -17.13
C ALA A 248 -26.15 0.68 -18.02
N PRO A 249 -26.22 1.27 -19.26
CA PRO A 249 -25.07 1.35 -20.14
C PRO A 249 -23.95 2.21 -19.54
N LYS A 250 -22.70 1.98 -19.99
CA LYS A 250 -21.49 2.69 -19.59
C LYS A 250 -21.04 2.49 -18.13
N LEU A 251 -21.68 1.61 -17.36
CA LEU A 251 -21.17 1.20 -16.06
C LEU A 251 -19.91 0.34 -16.23
N SER A 252 -18.97 0.46 -15.29
CA SER A 252 -17.80 -0.42 -15.25
C SER A 252 -17.79 -1.27 -13.98
N ALA A 253 -17.40 -2.52 -14.12
CA ALA A 253 -17.11 -3.41 -13.01
C ALA A 253 -15.60 -3.40 -12.76
N GLY A 254 -15.22 -3.34 -11.49
CA GLY A 254 -13.84 -3.43 -11.08
C GLY A 254 -13.73 -4.15 -9.74
N ARG A 255 -12.81 -5.07 -9.62
CA ARG A 255 -12.60 -5.87 -8.41
C ARG A 255 -12.36 -4.98 -7.17
N VAL A 256 -11.49 -4.00 -7.28
CA VAL A 256 -11.22 -3.03 -6.19
C VAL A 256 -12.37 -2.02 -6.05
N GLN A 257 -12.85 -1.47 -7.16
CA GLN A 257 -13.94 -0.49 -7.19
C GLN A 257 -15.21 -1.00 -6.51
N SER A 258 -15.63 -2.23 -6.80
CA SER A 258 -16.85 -2.82 -6.25
C SER A 258 -16.77 -2.99 -4.73
N VAL A 259 -15.62 -3.47 -4.23
CA VAL A 259 -15.38 -3.64 -2.78
C VAL A 259 -15.30 -2.28 -2.09
N ALA A 260 -14.56 -1.32 -2.63
CA ALA A 260 -14.43 0.03 -2.07
C ALA A 260 -15.80 0.71 -1.95
N THR A 261 -16.61 0.66 -3.01
CA THR A 261 -17.96 1.21 -3.00
C THR A 261 -18.84 0.56 -1.93
N ARG A 262 -18.78 -0.77 -1.80
CA ARG A 262 -19.52 -1.49 -0.77
C ARG A 262 -19.13 -1.04 0.63
N ILE A 263 -17.85 -0.90 0.93
CA ILE A 263 -17.36 -0.46 2.24
C ILE A 263 -17.85 0.96 2.55
N ILE A 264 -17.78 1.87 1.57
CA ILE A 264 -18.24 3.26 1.72
C ILE A 264 -19.77 3.29 2.00
N VAL A 265 -20.55 2.54 1.19
CA VAL A 265 -22.01 2.47 1.38
C VAL A 265 -22.39 1.86 2.72
N ALA A 266 -21.70 0.80 3.15
CA ALA A 266 -21.95 0.21 4.46
C ALA A 266 -21.64 1.22 5.58
N ARG A 267 -20.51 1.90 5.50
CA ARG A 267 -20.13 2.93 6.50
C ARG A 267 -21.11 4.11 6.51
N GLU A 268 -21.60 4.53 5.35
CA GLU A 268 -22.59 5.61 5.26
C GLU A 268 -23.93 5.19 5.87
N ARG A 269 -24.36 3.94 5.70
CA ARG A 269 -25.55 3.41 6.37
C ARG A 269 -25.39 3.41 7.88
N ASP A 270 -24.22 2.99 8.39
CA ASP A 270 -23.90 3.05 9.82
C ASP A 270 -23.96 4.50 10.32
N ARG A 271 -23.41 5.46 9.54
CA ARG A 271 -23.46 6.88 9.87
C ARG A 271 -24.89 7.42 9.94
N MET A 272 -25.73 7.04 8.98
CA MET A 272 -27.15 7.46 8.94
C MET A 272 -27.98 6.84 10.07
N ALA A 273 -27.67 5.62 10.47
CA ALA A 273 -28.32 4.91 11.56
C ALA A 273 -27.83 5.36 12.95
N PHE A 274 -26.68 6.00 13.01
CA PHE A 274 -26.06 6.39 14.28
C PHE A 274 -26.93 7.39 15.04
N ARG A 275 -27.18 7.08 16.32
CA ARG A 275 -27.79 8.00 17.28
C ARG A 275 -26.78 8.31 18.37
N SER A 276 -26.64 9.60 18.69
CA SER A 276 -25.77 10.01 19.78
C SER A 276 -26.41 9.66 21.12
N ALA A 277 -25.61 9.05 22.00
CA ALA A 277 -25.98 8.83 23.40
C ALA A 277 -25.19 9.80 24.30
N ALA A 278 -25.82 10.28 25.35
CA ALA A 278 -25.16 11.06 26.38
C ALA A 278 -24.92 10.20 27.64
N TYR A 279 -23.75 10.31 28.20
CA TYR A 279 -23.38 9.66 29.46
C TYR A 279 -22.52 10.58 30.30
N TRP A 280 -22.45 10.29 31.59
CA TRP A 280 -21.70 11.07 32.54
C TRP A 280 -20.58 10.22 33.14
N ASP A 281 -19.43 10.83 33.34
CA ASP A 281 -18.29 10.24 34.02
C ASP A 281 -17.93 11.12 35.21
N ILE A 282 -17.69 10.52 36.36
CA ILE A 282 -17.36 11.24 37.59
C ILE A 282 -15.94 10.82 37.98
N LEU A 283 -15.07 11.81 38.00
CA LEU A 283 -13.69 11.69 38.48
C LEU A 283 -13.54 12.48 39.77
N ALA A 284 -13.20 11.80 40.85
CA ALA A 284 -12.91 12.44 42.13
C ALA A 284 -11.40 12.57 42.32
N LYS A 285 -10.95 13.73 42.77
CA LYS A 285 -9.61 13.92 43.35
C LYS A 285 -9.74 13.77 44.85
N LEU A 286 -8.97 12.90 45.44
CA LEU A 286 -9.02 12.54 46.84
C LEU A 286 -7.66 12.78 47.46
N ASP A 287 -7.65 13.37 48.67
CA ASP A 287 -6.45 13.52 49.48
C ASP A 287 -6.37 12.31 50.41
N ALA A 288 -5.19 11.69 50.45
CA ALA A 288 -4.96 10.63 51.43
C ALA A 288 -4.70 11.24 52.82
N SER A 289 -5.22 10.60 53.85
CA SER A 289 -4.92 10.97 55.24
C SER A 289 -3.42 10.77 55.51
N VAL A 290 -2.72 11.81 55.99
CA VAL A 290 -1.32 11.74 56.43
C VAL A 290 -1.28 11.87 57.96
N SER A 291 -0.38 11.09 58.56
CA SER A 291 -0.18 11.10 60.03
C SER A 291 0.64 12.31 60.47
N ASP A 292 1.39 12.94 59.54
CA ASP A 292 2.20 14.12 59.80
C ASP A 292 1.37 15.37 59.45
N PRO A 293 1.12 16.28 60.43
CA PRO A 293 0.32 17.48 60.21
C PRO A 293 1.04 18.51 59.30
N ASP A 294 2.34 18.42 59.16
CA ASP A 294 3.16 19.35 58.33
C ASP A 294 3.41 18.82 56.90
N ALA A 295 3.04 17.59 56.61
CA ALA A 295 3.18 17.00 55.29
C ALA A 295 1.96 17.30 54.40
N ALA A 296 2.21 17.74 53.16
CA ALA A 296 1.15 17.87 52.16
C ALA A 296 0.57 16.51 51.85
N PRO A 297 -0.77 16.30 51.91
CA PRO A 297 -1.38 15.02 51.68
C PRO A 297 -1.18 14.61 50.19
N PRO A 298 -0.75 13.35 49.91
CA PRO A 298 -0.68 12.87 48.56
C PRO A 298 -2.09 12.79 47.93
N THR A 299 -2.26 13.33 46.74
CA THR A 299 -3.51 13.32 46.01
C THR A 299 -3.56 12.14 45.04
N PHE A 300 -4.73 11.54 44.88
CA PHE A 300 -4.98 10.51 43.89
C PHE A 300 -6.35 10.68 43.21
N SER A 301 -6.49 10.15 41.99
CA SER A 301 -7.75 10.25 41.24
C SER A 301 -8.48 8.92 41.27
N ALA A 302 -9.78 8.95 41.57
CA ALA A 302 -10.65 7.81 41.53
C ALA A 302 -11.82 8.06 40.56
N ARG A 303 -12.17 7.07 39.76
CA ARG A 303 -13.29 7.14 38.83
C ARG A 303 -14.47 6.34 39.39
N LEU A 304 -15.66 6.88 39.28
CA LEU A 304 -16.88 6.19 39.68
C LEU A 304 -17.13 5.03 38.70
N THR A 305 -17.20 3.80 39.21
CA THR A 305 -17.44 2.58 38.42
C THR A 305 -18.84 2.00 38.63
N ALA A 306 -19.44 2.21 39.82
CA ALA A 306 -20.73 1.69 40.15
C ALA A 306 -21.44 2.56 41.20
N VAL A 307 -22.76 2.60 41.16
CA VAL A 307 -23.62 3.21 42.15
C VAL A 307 -24.66 2.17 42.64
N ALA A 308 -24.74 1.96 43.93
CA ALA A 308 -25.64 0.96 44.55
C ALA A 308 -25.54 -0.43 43.88
N GLY A 309 -24.31 -0.87 43.58
CA GLY A 309 -24.03 -2.17 42.95
C GLY A 309 -24.32 -2.23 41.46
N ARG A 310 -24.84 -1.16 40.84
CA ARG A 310 -25.03 -1.08 39.39
C ARG A 310 -23.86 -0.35 38.73
N ARG A 311 -23.29 -0.97 37.71
CA ARG A 311 -22.19 -0.39 36.95
C ARG A 311 -22.63 0.88 36.21
N VAL A 312 -21.83 1.92 36.26
CA VAL A 312 -22.07 3.16 35.50
C VAL A 312 -21.76 2.90 34.02
N ALA A 313 -22.69 3.31 33.16
CA ALA A 313 -22.49 3.20 31.71
C ALA A 313 -21.36 4.10 31.24
N THR A 314 -20.58 3.60 30.29
CA THR A 314 -19.50 4.31 29.61
C THR A 314 -19.80 4.39 28.11
N GLY A 315 -19.09 5.19 27.36
CA GLY A 315 -19.27 5.27 25.90
C GLY A 315 -19.04 3.95 25.13
N ARG A 316 -18.58 2.89 25.82
CA ARG A 316 -18.41 1.55 25.23
C ARG A 316 -19.67 0.67 25.36
N ASP A 317 -20.55 1.06 26.18
CA ASP A 317 -21.79 0.30 26.51
C ASP A 317 -22.93 0.64 25.56
N PHE A 318 -22.78 1.69 24.74
CA PHE A 318 -23.75 2.07 23.73
C PHE A 318 -23.36 1.50 22.36
N ASP A 319 -24.32 0.94 21.66
CA ASP A 319 -24.18 0.51 20.27
C ASP A 319 -24.28 1.68 19.27
N SER A 320 -24.27 1.39 17.96
CA SER A 320 -24.43 2.40 16.92
C SER A 320 -25.81 3.07 16.91
N LEU A 321 -26.78 2.48 17.57
CA LEU A 321 -28.16 3.00 17.70
C LEU A 321 -28.35 3.83 18.97
N GLY A 322 -27.35 3.91 19.84
CA GLY A 322 -27.39 4.64 21.10
C GLY A 322 -28.18 3.92 22.22
N THR A 323 -28.33 2.58 22.11
CA THR A 323 -29.05 1.72 23.07
C THR A 323 -28.12 0.81 23.82
#